data_02c0d19c0e51641dad5d99c036d03a15
#
_entry.id   02c0d19c0e51641dad5d99c036d03a15
#
_cell.length_a   1.000
_cell.length_b   1.000
_cell.length_c   1.000
_cell.angle_alpha   90.00
_cell.angle_beta   90.00
_cell.angle_gamma   90.00
#
_symmetry.space_group_name_H-M   'P 1'
#
loop_
_entity.id
_entity.type
_entity.pdbx_description
1 polymer ?
#
loop_
_entity_poly.entity_id
_entity_poly.type
_entity_poly.pdbx_seq_one_letter_code
_entity_poly.pdbx_strand_id
1 'polypeptide(L)'
;MRKRPSLLNDYINFVDTVTSPATKEMVDFKDSLEIIEENGIQPSRLLTASVGLSGEVGEFNDIVKKIVFQGKEVDDDTKKHLKSELGDICWYMAQALIALDSSWEEVFDINVGK
;
A
#
# COMPACT_ATOMS: atom_id res chain seq x y z
N MET A 1 41.55 -0.17 -8.92
CA MET A 1 40.50 -0.28 -7.90
C MET A 1 39.28 0.54 -8.32
N ARG A 2 38.10 -0.05 -8.24
CA ARG A 2 36.86 0.64 -8.60
C ARG A 2 36.50 1.67 -7.53
N LYS A 3 36.17 2.85 -7.95
CA LYS A 3 35.76 3.93 -7.05
C LYS A 3 34.32 3.70 -6.59
N ARG A 4 33.97 4.18 -5.40
CA ARG A 4 32.64 4.04 -4.82
C ARG A 4 31.51 4.58 -5.72
N PRO A 5 31.64 5.78 -6.35
CA PRO A 5 30.62 6.27 -7.28
C PRO A 5 30.31 5.32 -8.43
N SER A 6 31.34 4.60 -8.93
CA SER A 6 31.19 3.61 -10.00
C SER A 6 30.37 2.41 -9.53
N LEU A 7 30.60 1.93 -8.30
CA LEU A 7 29.80 0.84 -7.72
C LEU A 7 28.34 1.25 -7.54
N LEU A 8 28.10 2.47 -7.09
CA LEU A 8 26.73 2.99 -6.92
C LEU A 8 26.03 3.09 -8.27
N ASN A 9 26.75 3.57 -9.30
CA ASN A 9 26.20 3.67 -10.65
C ASN A 9 25.90 2.28 -11.23
N ASP A 10 26.74 1.30 -10.98
CA ASP A 10 26.53 -0.08 -11.44
C ASP A 10 25.26 -0.65 -10.78
N TYR A 11 25.04 -0.37 -9.51
CA TYR A 11 23.83 -0.82 -8.81
C TYR A 11 22.58 -0.15 -9.40
N ILE A 12 22.62 1.15 -9.65
CA ILE A 12 21.50 1.88 -10.27
C ILE A 12 21.19 1.30 -11.64
N ASN A 13 22.22 1.03 -12.44
CA ASN A 13 22.04 0.44 -13.77
C ASN A 13 21.43 -0.97 -13.67
N PHE A 14 21.86 -1.75 -12.70
CA PHE A 14 21.29 -3.07 -12.46
C PHE A 14 19.80 -2.97 -12.12
N VAL A 15 19.45 -2.06 -11.19
CA VAL A 15 18.03 -1.86 -10.79
C VAL A 15 17.20 -1.45 -11.99
N ASP A 16 17.69 -0.51 -12.79
CA ASP A 16 16.98 -0.05 -13.98
C ASP A 16 16.76 -1.20 -14.98
N THR A 17 17.79 -2.03 -15.17
CA THR A 17 17.74 -3.16 -16.11
C THR A 17 16.66 -4.17 -15.72
N VAL A 18 16.46 -4.43 -14.43
CA VAL A 18 15.46 -5.40 -13.94
C VAL A 18 14.10 -4.78 -13.64
N THR A 19 13.95 -3.49 -13.84
CA THR A 19 12.69 -2.78 -13.61
C THR A 19 11.69 -3.05 -14.74
N SER A 20 10.42 -3.26 -14.39
CA SER A 20 9.38 -3.54 -15.37
C SER A 20 9.10 -2.35 -16.29
N PRO A 21 8.67 -2.60 -17.53
CA PRO A 21 8.28 -1.51 -18.43
C PRO A 21 7.20 -0.60 -17.85
N ALA A 22 6.25 -1.14 -17.11
CA ALA A 22 5.16 -0.36 -16.52
C ALA A 22 5.68 0.68 -15.52
N THR A 23 6.82 0.44 -14.88
CA THR A 23 7.44 1.42 -13.98
C THR A 23 8.21 2.48 -14.75
N LYS A 24 8.79 2.12 -15.90
CA LYS A 24 9.70 2.99 -16.65
C LYS A 24 9.00 3.84 -17.69
N GLU A 25 7.93 3.34 -18.30
CA GLU A 25 7.29 3.96 -19.46
C GLU A 25 5.80 4.19 -19.19
N MET A 26 5.36 5.44 -19.40
CA MET A 26 3.96 5.81 -19.18
C MET A 26 2.99 5.02 -20.04
N VAL A 27 3.38 4.69 -21.28
CA VAL A 27 2.53 3.90 -22.18
C VAL A 27 2.26 2.52 -21.58
N ASP A 28 3.31 1.85 -21.09
CA ASP A 28 3.17 0.53 -20.47
C ASP A 28 2.37 0.60 -19.17
N PHE A 29 2.55 1.66 -18.40
CA PHE A 29 1.78 1.89 -17.19
C PHE A 29 0.30 2.03 -17.52
N LYS A 30 -0.06 2.85 -18.51
CA LYS A 30 -1.44 3.04 -18.93
C LYS A 30 -2.04 1.74 -19.47
N ASP A 31 -1.26 0.96 -20.22
CA ASP A 31 -1.71 -0.35 -20.73
C ASP A 31 -2.05 -1.28 -19.57
N SER A 32 -1.24 -1.30 -18.52
CA SER A 32 -1.51 -2.09 -17.31
C SER A 32 -2.83 -1.67 -16.66
N LEU A 33 -3.10 -0.36 -16.57
CA LEU A 33 -4.35 0.13 -16.01
C LEU A 33 -5.56 -0.29 -16.89
N GLU A 34 -5.42 -0.26 -18.19
CA GLU A 34 -6.47 -0.69 -19.11
C GLU A 34 -6.78 -2.17 -18.95
N ILE A 35 -5.77 -3.00 -18.76
CA ILE A 35 -5.95 -4.44 -18.49
C ILE A 35 -6.78 -4.65 -17.22
N ILE A 36 -6.48 -3.90 -16.17
CA ILE A 36 -7.25 -3.96 -14.92
C ILE A 36 -8.71 -3.58 -15.18
N GLU A 37 -8.94 -2.48 -15.90
CA GLU A 37 -10.28 -2.00 -16.22
C GLU A 37 -11.05 -3.00 -17.07
N GLU A 38 -10.41 -3.60 -18.07
CA GLU A 38 -11.02 -4.62 -18.94
C GLU A 38 -11.45 -5.86 -18.15
N ASN A 39 -10.84 -6.11 -16.99
CA ASN A 39 -11.19 -7.22 -16.11
C ASN A 39 -12.19 -6.83 -15.02
N GLY A 40 -12.85 -5.69 -15.15
CA GLY A 40 -13.95 -5.29 -14.28
C GLY A 40 -13.52 -4.66 -12.97
N ILE A 41 -12.26 -4.25 -12.85
CA ILE A 41 -11.73 -3.58 -11.66
C ILE A 41 -11.51 -2.10 -11.99
N GLN A 42 -11.85 -1.21 -11.06
CA GLN A 42 -11.59 0.23 -11.23
C GLN A 42 -10.13 0.52 -10.87
N PRO A 43 -9.24 0.78 -11.85
CA PRO A 43 -7.79 0.85 -11.57
C PRO A 43 -7.38 2.03 -10.71
N SER A 44 -7.95 3.21 -10.93
CA SER A 44 -7.59 4.39 -10.14
C SER A 44 -8.02 4.23 -8.67
N ARG A 45 -9.20 3.67 -8.43
CA ARG A 45 -9.68 3.41 -7.07
C ARG A 45 -8.87 2.32 -6.38
N LEU A 46 -8.47 1.29 -7.14
CA LEU A 46 -7.60 0.23 -6.61
C LEU A 46 -6.25 0.80 -6.17
N LEU A 47 -5.66 1.68 -6.97
CA LEU A 47 -4.40 2.35 -6.61
C LEU A 47 -4.57 3.24 -5.37
N THR A 48 -5.67 4.00 -5.29
CA THR A 48 -5.98 4.81 -4.11
C THR A 48 -6.03 3.94 -2.86
N ALA A 49 -6.74 2.81 -2.94
CA ALA A 49 -6.85 1.87 -1.83
C ALA A 49 -5.49 1.31 -1.44
N SER A 50 -4.71 0.88 -2.42
CA SER A 50 -3.40 0.27 -2.17
C SER A 50 -2.45 1.23 -1.46
N VAL A 51 -2.31 2.44 -1.99
CA VAL A 51 -1.42 3.45 -1.41
C VAL A 51 -1.93 3.88 -0.03
N GLY A 52 -3.24 4.11 0.09
CA GLY A 52 -3.84 4.55 1.35
C GLY A 52 -3.74 3.52 2.46
N LEU A 53 -4.00 2.24 2.15
CA LEU A 53 -3.85 1.15 3.13
C LEU A 53 -2.43 1.09 3.66
N SER A 54 -1.44 1.15 2.78
CA SER A 54 -0.03 1.12 3.18
C SER A 54 0.30 2.29 4.11
N GLY A 55 -0.16 3.49 3.77
CA GLY A 55 0.07 4.68 4.58
C GLY A 55 -0.57 4.60 5.95
N GLU A 56 -1.83 4.19 6.03
CA GLU A 56 -2.57 4.13 7.30
C GLU A 56 -2.06 3.01 8.21
N VAL A 57 -1.70 1.86 7.66
CA VAL A 57 -1.06 0.79 8.43
C VAL A 57 0.26 1.29 9.00
N GLY A 58 1.03 2.06 8.22
CA GLY A 58 2.27 2.68 8.69
C GLY A 58 2.04 3.67 9.83
N GLU A 59 0.99 4.48 9.76
CA GLU A 59 0.65 5.42 10.84
C GLU A 59 0.23 4.69 12.11
N PHE A 60 -0.55 3.63 12.00
CA PHE A 60 -0.88 2.77 13.13
C PHE A 60 0.38 2.20 13.76
N ASN A 61 1.26 1.66 12.93
CA ASN A 61 2.53 1.08 13.38
C ASN A 61 3.43 2.12 14.05
N ASP A 62 3.42 3.36 13.56
CA ASP A 62 4.22 4.44 14.16
C ASP A 62 3.81 4.72 15.61
N ILE A 63 2.50 4.71 15.89
CA ILE A 63 1.99 4.90 17.25
C ILE A 63 2.47 3.75 18.13
N VAL A 64 2.35 2.51 17.68
CA VAL A 64 2.79 1.31 18.40
C VAL A 64 4.30 1.39 18.69
N LYS A 65 5.07 1.77 17.69
CA LYS A 65 6.53 1.94 17.82
C LYS A 65 6.87 2.96 18.90
N LYS A 66 6.18 4.09 18.93
CA LYS A 66 6.41 5.13 19.92
C LYS A 66 6.06 4.65 21.34
N ILE A 67 5.00 3.87 21.48
CA ILE A 67 4.64 3.28 22.77
C ILE A 67 5.75 2.32 23.24
N VAL A 68 6.15 1.39 22.37
CA VAL A 68 7.07 0.30 22.76
C VAL A 68 8.50 0.81 22.95
N PHE A 69 8.96 1.66 22.04
CA PHE A 69 10.39 2.02 21.99
C PHE A 69 10.73 3.43 22.40
N GLN A 70 9.75 4.31 22.50
CA GLN A 70 10.01 5.74 22.79
C GLN A 70 9.25 6.24 24.02
N GLY A 71 8.68 5.34 24.81
CA GLY A 71 8.03 5.69 26.05
C GLY A 71 6.76 6.52 25.93
N LYS A 72 6.08 6.48 24.79
CA LYS A 72 4.83 7.18 24.62
C LYS A 72 3.79 6.63 25.60
N GLU A 73 3.09 7.53 26.29
CA GLU A 73 2.07 7.17 27.27
C GLU A 73 0.87 6.52 26.60
N VAL A 74 0.32 5.47 27.22
CA VAL A 74 -0.87 4.78 26.74
C VAL A 74 -2.10 5.32 27.48
N ASP A 75 -2.42 6.57 27.22
CA ASP A 75 -3.57 7.23 27.79
C ASP A 75 -4.80 7.10 26.87
N ASP A 76 -5.93 7.72 27.25
CA ASP A 76 -7.16 7.64 26.47
C ASP A 76 -7.02 8.26 25.09
N ASP A 77 -6.24 9.32 24.95
CA ASP A 77 -5.98 9.97 23.65
C ASP A 77 -5.19 9.05 22.75
N THR A 78 -4.20 8.34 23.26
CA THR A 78 -3.41 7.38 22.49
C THR A 78 -4.27 6.21 22.01
N LYS A 79 -5.12 5.69 22.91
CA LYS A 79 -6.07 4.62 22.55
C LYS A 79 -7.04 5.07 21.47
N LYS A 80 -7.56 6.29 21.59
CA LYS A 80 -8.45 6.89 20.60
C LYS A 80 -7.74 7.08 19.26
N HIS A 81 -6.49 7.50 19.28
CA HIS A 81 -5.68 7.67 18.07
C HIS A 81 -5.49 6.34 17.34
N LEU A 82 -5.18 5.28 18.09
CA LEU A 82 -5.07 3.93 17.51
C LEU A 82 -6.36 3.50 16.83
N LYS A 83 -7.50 3.74 17.49
CA LYS A 83 -8.81 3.41 16.94
C LYS A 83 -9.13 4.24 15.70
N SER A 84 -8.74 5.51 15.69
CA SER A 84 -8.90 6.39 14.54
C SER A 84 -8.16 5.86 13.32
N GLU A 85 -6.92 5.42 13.52
CA GLU A 85 -6.14 4.84 12.41
C GLU A 85 -6.77 3.55 11.88
N LEU A 86 -7.37 2.73 12.74
CA LEU A 86 -8.10 1.55 12.30
C LEU A 86 -9.31 1.93 11.44
N GLY A 87 -10.00 3.02 11.81
CA GLY A 87 -11.10 3.55 11.00
C GLY A 87 -10.61 4.00 9.62
N ASP A 88 -9.48 4.66 9.56
CA ASP A 88 -8.89 5.11 8.29
C ASP A 88 -8.48 3.91 7.42
N ILE A 89 -7.96 2.85 8.02
CA ILE A 89 -7.67 1.59 7.32
C ILE A 89 -8.97 1.03 6.72
N CYS A 90 -10.04 1.00 7.49
CA CYS A 90 -11.34 0.54 7.01
C CYS A 90 -11.86 1.39 5.84
N TRP A 91 -11.62 2.69 5.87
CA TRP A 91 -12.03 3.59 4.80
C TRP A 91 -11.36 3.19 3.48
N TYR A 92 -10.05 2.94 3.51
CA TYR A 92 -9.32 2.48 2.32
C TYR A 92 -9.69 1.06 1.92
N MET A 93 -10.01 0.20 2.87
CA MET A 93 -10.56 -1.13 2.55
C MET A 93 -11.87 -1.02 1.80
N ALA A 94 -12.74 -0.08 2.20
CA ALA A 94 -13.99 0.18 1.48
C ALA A 94 -13.72 0.64 0.04
N GLN A 95 -12.71 1.48 -0.18
CA GLN A 95 -12.30 1.86 -1.53
C GLN A 95 -11.90 0.63 -2.36
N ALA A 96 -11.17 -0.30 -1.77
CA ALA A 96 -10.78 -1.54 -2.46
C ALA A 96 -12.00 -2.40 -2.79
N LEU A 97 -12.96 -2.51 -1.88
CA LEU A 97 -14.19 -3.27 -2.11
C LEU A 97 -14.97 -2.69 -3.29
N ILE A 98 -15.09 -1.37 -3.34
CA ILE A 98 -15.76 -0.70 -4.47
C ILE A 98 -15.00 -0.98 -5.77
N ALA A 99 -13.68 -0.86 -5.76
CA ALA A 99 -12.85 -1.10 -6.93
C ALA A 99 -13.03 -2.51 -7.49
N LEU A 100 -13.19 -3.50 -6.61
CA LEU A 100 -13.33 -4.92 -6.95
C LEU A 100 -14.79 -5.36 -7.12
N ASP A 101 -15.74 -4.46 -6.96
CA ASP A 101 -17.17 -4.77 -6.97
C ASP A 101 -17.49 -5.92 -5.98
N SER A 102 -16.95 -5.81 -4.77
CA SER A 102 -17.07 -6.80 -3.72
C SER A 102 -17.75 -6.22 -2.48
N SER A 103 -17.94 -7.06 -1.47
CA SER A 103 -18.58 -6.69 -0.20
C SER A 103 -17.76 -7.18 0.98
N TRP A 104 -18.05 -6.64 2.17
CA TRP A 104 -17.43 -7.10 3.42
C TRP A 104 -17.71 -8.59 3.63
N GLU A 105 -18.95 -9.03 3.39
CA GLU A 105 -19.38 -10.42 3.58
C GLU A 105 -18.57 -11.36 2.71
N GLU A 106 -18.41 -11.02 1.43
CA GLU A 106 -17.64 -11.85 0.49
C GLU A 106 -16.18 -11.99 0.93
N VAL A 107 -15.56 -10.90 1.32
CA VAL A 107 -14.16 -10.90 1.76
C VAL A 107 -14.01 -11.70 3.05
N PHE A 108 -14.92 -11.53 4.00
CA PHE A 108 -14.89 -12.29 5.25
C PHE A 108 -15.11 -13.78 5.01
N ASP A 109 -16.04 -14.14 4.14
CA ASP A 109 -16.32 -15.54 3.81
C ASP A 109 -15.12 -16.22 3.17
N ILE A 110 -14.44 -15.52 2.24
CA ILE A 110 -13.20 -16.03 1.63
C ILE A 110 -12.13 -16.22 2.70
N ASN A 111 -12.00 -15.28 3.61
CA ASN A 111 -10.99 -15.35 4.67
C ASN A 111 -11.24 -16.53 5.61
N VAL A 112 -12.48 -16.71 6.05
CA VAL A 112 -12.87 -17.79 6.97
C VAL A 112 -12.74 -19.16 6.30
N GLY A 113 -13.01 -19.23 5.00
CA GLY A 113 -12.98 -20.48 4.24
C GLY A 113 -11.60 -20.99 3.85
N LYS A 114 -10.55 -20.27 4.18
CA LYS A 114 -9.17 -20.68 3.82
C LYS A 114 -8.71 -21.93 4.56
#